data_d6f21060f75df75e20f73166c3d082b0
#
_entry.id   d6f21060f75df75e20f73166c3d082b0
#
_cell.length_a   1.000
_cell.length_b   1.000
_cell.length_c   1.000
_cell.angle_alpha   90.00
_cell.angle_beta   90.00
_cell.angle_gamma   90.00
#
_symmetry.space_group_name_H-M   'P 1'
#
loop_
_entity.id
_entity.type
_entity.pdbx_description
1 polymer ?
#
loop_
_entity_poly.entity_id
_entity_poly.type
_entity_poly.pdbx_seq_one_letter_code
_entity_poly.pdbx_strand_id
1 'polypeptide(L)'
;LSKKLGGAQIYLKREDLNHTGAHKINNTIGQALLAQRMGKTRIIAETGAGQHGVASATIAARLGLECVVYMGEVDVVRQAQNVYRMKLLGATVVPVSSGSKTLKDALNEAMRDWVTNIDNTYYIIGTVAGPHPYPMMVRDFQSVIGKEAKEQFNEQVGGLPDAIIACVGGGSNAIGLFYPFIEDTSVKIIGVEAGGRGIDLGPDAHAAPLTAGSVGVLHGNGTYLMENEDGQIIEGHSISAGLDYPGVGPEHAYLKDIGRA
;
A
#
# COMPACT_ATOMS: atom_id res chain seq x y z
N LEU A 1 23.70 -3.50 -11.59
CA LEU A 1 23.02 -4.68 -11.08
C LEU A 1 23.11 -5.81 -12.11
N SER A 2 22.64 -5.61 -13.36
CA SER A 2 22.68 -6.60 -14.44
C SER A 2 24.05 -7.25 -14.63
N LYS A 3 25.14 -6.45 -14.74
CA LYS A 3 26.51 -6.95 -14.87
C LYS A 3 26.96 -7.82 -13.68
N LYS A 4 26.51 -7.50 -12.46
CA LYS A 4 26.87 -8.23 -11.23
C LYS A 4 26.19 -9.59 -11.15
N LEU A 5 24.96 -9.67 -11.63
CA LEU A 5 24.14 -10.90 -11.55
C LEU A 5 24.33 -11.81 -12.77
N GLY A 6 24.79 -11.28 -13.91
CA GLY A 6 25.09 -12.09 -15.10
C GLY A 6 23.84 -12.76 -15.69
N GLY A 7 22.89 -11.99 -16.17
CA GLY A 7 21.63 -12.53 -16.69
C GLY A 7 20.83 -11.44 -17.39
N ALA A 8 19.57 -11.32 -17.05
CA ALA A 8 18.67 -10.32 -17.63
C ALA A 8 19.18 -8.88 -17.44
N GLN A 9 18.83 -8.00 -18.36
CA GLN A 9 19.01 -6.56 -18.18
C GLN A 9 17.95 -6.05 -17.18
N ILE A 10 18.41 -5.51 -16.05
CA ILE A 10 17.55 -5.08 -14.94
C ILE A 10 17.45 -3.55 -14.93
N TYR A 11 16.26 -3.06 -15.00
CA TYR A 11 15.92 -1.63 -14.90
C TYR A 11 15.13 -1.39 -13.63
N LEU A 12 15.34 -0.25 -12.98
CA LEU A 12 14.68 0.09 -11.72
C LEU A 12 13.77 1.31 -11.92
N LYS A 13 12.47 1.17 -11.69
CA LYS A 13 11.57 2.31 -11.53
C LYS A 13 11.74 2.84 -10.12
N ARG A 14 12.38 4.02 -10.01
CA ARG A 14 12.89 4.59 -8.76
C ARG A 14 11.84 5.46 -8.04
N GLU A 15 10.80 4.84 -7.47
CA GLU A 15 9.79 5.55 -6.67
C GLU A 15 10.32 6.05 -5.31
N ASP A 16 11.46 5.58 -4.87
CA ASP A 16 12.20 6.10 -3.71
C ASP A 16 12.78 7.51 -3.93
N LEU A 17 12.88 7.97 -5.18
CA LEU A 17 13.28 9.34 -5.52
C LEU A 17 12.12 10.33 -5.51
N ASN A 18 10.89 9.87 -5.35
CA ASN A 18 9.75 10.75 -5.17
C ASN A 18 9.87 11.56 -3.88
N HIS A 19 9.17 12.70 -3.85
CA HIS A 19 9.03 13.46 -2.61
C HIS A 19 8.47 12.58 -1.50
N THR A 20 9.02 12.65 -0.30
CA THR A 20 8.81 11.78 0.86
C THR A 20 9.52 10.42 0.83
N GLY A 21 10.13 10.02 -0.30
CA GLY A 21 10.98 8.83 -0.38
C GLY A 21 10.25 7.53 -0.71
N ALA A 22 9.01 7.59 -1.21
CA ALA A 22 8.23 6.42 -1.63
C ALA A 22 7.08 6.80 -2.58
N HIS A 23 6.48 5.78 -3.22
CA HIS A 23 5.33 5.90 -4.12
C HIS A 23 4.05 6.46 -3.46
N LYS A 24 3.97 6.48 -2.13
CA LYS A 24 2.76 6.88 -1.39
C LYS A 24 2.27 8.29 -1.73
N ILE A 25 3.18 9.19 -2.07
CA ILE A 25 2.84 10.58 -2.42
C ILE A 25 1.93 10.67 -3.65
N ASN A 26 2.07 9.77 -4.63
CA ASN A 26 1.23 9.75 -5.83
C ASN A 26 -0.25 9.64 -5.45
N ASN A 27 -0.57 8.69 -4.58
CA ASN A 27 -1.93 8.46 -4.10
C ASN A 27 -2.42 9.59 -3.19
N THR A 28 -1.59 10.04 -2.23
CA THR A 28 -2.03 11.05 -1.25
C THR A 28 -2.32 12.40 -1.89
N ILE A 29 -1.60 12.80 -2.93
CA ILE A 29 -1.90 14.02 -3.70
C ILE A 29 -3.29 13.91 -4.32
N GLY A 30 -3.58 12.81 -5.02
CA GLY A 30 -4.88 12.61 -5.67
C GLY A 30 -6.04 12.65 -4.68
N GLN A 31 -5.94 11.91 -3.59
CA GLN A 31 -6.99 11.87 -2.56
C GLN A 31 -7.15 13.20 -1.82
N ALA A 32 -6.06 13.92 -1.51
CA ALA A 32 -6.14 15.21 -0.85
C ALA A 32 -6.80 16.29 -1.75
N LEU A 33 -6.54 16.26 -3.05
CA LEU A 33 -7.23 17.13 -4.00
C LEU A 33 -8.72 16.81 -4.11
N LEU A 34 -9.10 15.52 -4.01
CA LEU A 34 -10.50 15.13 -3.91
C LEU A 34 -11.12 15.65 -2.61
N ALA A 35 -10.43 15.51 -1.48
CA ALA A 35 -10.89 16.06 -0.19
C ALA A 35 -11.18 17.56 -0.28
N GLN A 36 -10.30 18.34 -0.89
CA GLN A 36 -10.52 19.77 -1.11
C GLN A 36 -11.74 20.04 -2.00
N ARG A 37 -11.89 19.31 -3.12
CA ARG A 37 -13.07 19.43 -4.01
C ARG A 37 -14.38 19.10 -3.29
N MET A 38 -14.34 18.20 -2.32
CA MET A 38 -15.48 17.84 -1.47
C MET A 38 -15.71 18.84 -0.32
N GLY A 39 -14.90 19.89 -0.20
CA GLY A 39 -14.99 20.87 0.86
C GLY A 39 -14.57 20.34 2.25
N LYS A 40 -13.80 19.23 2.29
CA LYS A 40 -13.28 18.68 3.54
C LYS A 40 -12.11 19.53 4.07
N THR A 41 -12.11 19.75 5.37
CA THR A 41 -11.09 20.56 6.06
C THR A 41 -10.10 19.73 6.85
N ARG A 42 -10.44 18.45 7.08
CA ARG A 42 -9.67 17.49 7.84
C ARG A 42 -9.44 16.23 7.02
N ILE A 43 -8.21 15.72 7.07
CA ILE A 43 -7.88 14.41 6.53
C ILE A 43 -7.37 13.49 7.63
N ILE A 44 -7.69 12.22 7.51
CA ILE A 44 -7.13 11.16 8.35
C ILE A 44 -6.46 10.11 7.50
N ALA A 45 -5.48 9.42 8.08
CA ALA A 45 -4.76 8.33 7.44
C ALA A 45 -4.39 7.27 8.47
N GLU A 46 -4.27 6.03 8.04
CA GLU A 46 -3.59 4.96 8.76
C GLU A 46 -2.14 4.85 8.31
N THR A 47 -1.28 4.30 9.14
CA THR A 47 0.08 3.97 8.70
C THR A 47 0.69 2.85 9.56
N GLY A 48 1.49 1.97 8.95
CA GLY A 48 2.34 0.99 9.63
C GLY A 48 3.82 1.41 9.56
N ALA A 49 4.46 1.26 8.41
CA ALA A 49 5.85 1.70 8.19
C ALA A 49 6.08 3.22 8.32
N GLY A 50 5.01 4.02 8.38
CA GLY A 50 5.08 5.47 8.50
C GLY A 50 5.13 6.23 7.19
N GLN A 51 5.43 5.61 6.06
CA GLN A 51 5.56 6.29 4.76
C GLN A 51 4.25 6.92 4.27
N HIS A 52 3.13 6.22 4.44
CA HIS A 52 1.83 6.78 4.09
C HIS A 52 1.46 7.96 4.99
N GLY A 53 1.69 7.84 6.29
CA GLY A 53 1.48 8.93 7.24
C GLY A 53 2.31 10.17 6.90
N VAL A 54 3.60 10.00 6.57
CA VAL A 54 4.47 11.12 6.15
C VAL A 54 3.96 11.76 4.85
N ALA A 55 3.54 10.96 3.87
CA ALA A 55 3.00 11.50 2.61
C ALA A 55 1.69 12.26 2.84
N SER A 56 0.79 11.73 3.69
CA SER A 56 -0.47 12.39 4.07
C SER A 56 -0.23 13.69 4.83
N ALA A 57 0.68 13.69 5.82
CA ALA A 57 1.06 14.90 6.54
C ALA A 57 1.68 15.95 5.63
N THR A 58 2.51 15.53 4.65
CA THR A 58 3.14 16.43 3.68
C THR A 58 2.10 17.16 2.83
N ILE A 59 1.16 16.41 2.24
CA ILE A 59 0.15 17.04 1.40
C ILE A 59 -0.85 17.87 2.20
N ALA A 60 -1.18 17.44 3.43
CA ALA A 60 -2.00 18.23 4.35
C ALA A 60 -1.37 19.58 4.67
N ALA A 61 -0.09 19.59 5.05
CA ALA A 61 0.67 20.82 5.30
C ALA A 61 0.69 21.74 4.07
N ARG A 62 0.86 21.18 2.87
CA ARG A 62 0.87 21.94 1.60
C ARG A 62 -0.47 22.57 1.28
N LEU A 63 -1.58 21.89 1.63
CA LEU A 63 -2.94 22.33 1.29
C LEU A 63 -3.68 23.03 2.45
N GLY A 64 -3.05 23.16 3.62
CA GLY A 64 -3.66 23.79 4.80
C GLY A 64 -4.79 22.95 5.42
N LEU A 65 -4.72 21.62 5.32
CA LEU A 65 -5.70 20.71 5.90
C LEU A 65 -5.24 20.23 7.29
N GLU A 66 -6.16 20.06 8.21
CA GLU A 66 -5.90 19.33 9.45
C GLU A 66 -5.57 17.87 9.10
N CYS A 67 -4.57 17.29 9.78
CA CYS A 67 -4.13 15.92 9.52
C CYS A 67 -4.01 15.12 10.81
N VAL A 68 -4.72 13.97 10.87
CA VAL A 68 -4.58 13.00 11.95
C VAL A 68 -4.14 11.66 11.36
N VAL A 69 -3.10 11.07 11.96
CA VAL A 69 -2.54 9.80 11.50
C VAL A 69 -2.66 8.76 12.60
N TYR A 70 -3.38 7.69 12.34
CA TYR A 70 -3.50 6.52 13.20
C TYR A 70 -2.34 5.56 12.94
N MET A 71 -1.66 5.13 13.99
CA MET A 71 -0.50 4.25 13.89
C MET A 71 -0.46 3.29 15.07
N GLY A 72 -0.25 2.01 14.82
CA GLY A 72 -0.14 1.02 15.88
C GLY A 72 0.98 1.38 16.86
N GLU A 73 0.75 1.18 18.16
CA GLU A 73 1.70 1.55 19.23
C GLU A 73 3.07 0.90 19.03
N VAL A 74 3.10 -0.35 18.54
CA VAL A 74 4.33 -1.07 18.19
C VAL A 74 5.06 -0.37 17.04
N ASP A 75 4.33 0.08 16.03
CA ASP A 75 4.90 0.76 14.86
C ASP A 75 5.39 2.16 15.20
N VAL A 76 4.70 2.88 16.11
CA VAL A 76 5.15 4.19 16.61
C VAL A 76 6.57 4.12 17.16
N VAL A 77 6.89 3.05 17.89
CA VAL A 77 8.22 2.84 18.45
C VAL A 77 9.23 2.45 17.35
N ARG A 78 8.86 1.45 16.51
CA ARG A 78 9.74 0.94 15.44
C ARG A 78 10.10 2.02 14.40
N GLN A 79 9.17 2.95 14.14
CA GLN A 79 9.24 3.95 13.09
C GLN A 79 9.28 5.38 13.62
N ALA A 80 9.92 5.59 14.77
CA ALA A 80 9.97 6.87 15.49
C ALA A 80 10.44 8.06 14.62
N GLN A 81 11.34 7.83 13.66
CA GLN A 81 11.78 8.87 12.73
C GLN A 81 10.64 9.37 11.81
N ASN A 82 9.78 8.47 11.34
CA ASN A 82 8.62 8.86 10.53
C ASN A 82 7.57 9.56 11.41
N VAL A 83 7.40 9.12 12.66
CA VAL A 83 6.54 9.83 13.63
C VAL A 83 7.03 11.25 13.85
N TYR A 84 8.33 11.45 14.02
CA TYR A 84 8.93 12.78 14.13
C TYR A 84 8.64 13.64 12.88
N ARG A 85 8.82 13.09 11.68
CA ARG A 85 8.54 13.80 10.42
C ARG A 85 7.08 14.22 10.30
N MET A 86 6.14 13.34 10.65
CA MET A 86 4.70 13.65 10.64
C MET A 86 4.37 14.80 11.60
N LYS A 87 4.91 14.77 12.82
CA LYS A 87 4.73 15.85 13.81
C LYS A 87 5.36 17.17 13.36
N LEU A 88 6.52 17.13 12.74
CA LEU A 88 7.19 18.31 12.19
C LEU A 88 6.34 18.98 11.08
N LEU A 89 5.60 18.18 10.32
CA LEU A 89 4.67 18.64 9.28
C LEU A 89 3.30 19.10 9.85
N GLY A 90 3.14 19.10 11.18
CA GLY A 90 1.92 19.56 11.85
C GLY A 90 0.83 18.49 12.00
N ALA A 91 1.08 17.24 11.65
CA ALA A 91 0.10 16.18 11.84
C ALA A 91 0.05 15.70 13.31
N THR A 92 -1.16 15.36 13.77
CA THR A 92 -1.37 14.63 15.02
C THR A 92 -1.22 13.14 14.78
N VAL A 93 -0.28 12.48 15.49
CA VAL A 93 -0.12 11.03 15.44
C VAL A 93 -0.79 10.41 16.66
N VAL A 94 -1.80 9.55 16.41
CA VAL A 94 -2.58 8.85 17.44
C VAL A 94 -2.11 7.40 17.52
N PRO A 95 -1.44 7.00 18.64
CA PRO A 95 -1.09 5.61 18.87
C PRO A 95 -2.32 4.74 19.10
N VAL A 96 -2.41 3.60 18.41
CA VAL A 96 -3.47 2.62 18.57
C VAL A 96 -2.97 1.47 19.43
N SER A 97 -3.59 1.31 20.61
CA SER A 97 -3.21 0.30 21.61
C SER A 97 -4.12 -0.94 21.62
N SER A 98 -5.16 -0.97 20.81
CA SER A 98 -6.09 -2.10 20.68
C SER A 98 -5.52 -3.17 19.73
N GLY A 99 -6.00 -4.40 19.86
CA GLY A 99 -5.66 -5.54 19.03
C GLY A 99 -4.17 -5.86 19.00
N SER A 100 -3.64 -6.11 17.83
CA SER A 100 -2.21 -6.38 17.59
C SER A 100 -1.31 -5.15 17.67
N LYS A 101 -1.92 -3.96 17.76
CA LYS A 101 -1.21 -2.67 17.83
C LYS A 101 -0.36 -2.36 16.59
N THR A 102 -0.81 -2.84 15.42
CA THR A 102 -0.15 -2.71 14.13
C THR A 102 -1.05 -2.05 13.08
N LEU A 103 -0.65 -2.07 11.81
CA LEU A 103 -1.36 -1.43 10.69
C LEU A 103 -2.85 -1.81 10.62
N LYS A 104 -3.21 -3.09 10.86
CA LYS A 104 -4.60 -3.55 10.80
C LYS A 104 -5.49 -2.78 11.78
N ASP A 105 -5.03 -2.59 12.99
CA ASP A 105 -5.80 -1.89 14.03
C ASP A 105 -5.80 -0.38 13.81
N ALA A 106 -4.71 0.18 13.30
CA ALA A 106 -4.66 1.57 12.88
C ALA A 106 -5.72 1.88 11.79
N LEU A 107 -5.89 0.97 10.83
CA LEU A 107 -6.88 1.06 9.77
C LEU A 107 -8.32 1.01 10.34
N ASN A 108 -8.57 0.12 11.31
CA ASN A 108 -9.85 0.04 12.01
C ASN A 108 -10.20 1.35 12.73
N GLU A 109 -9.24 1.95 13.45
CA GLU A 109 -9.48 3.23 14.16
C GLU A 109 -9.69 4.39 13.19
N ALA A 110 -8.92 4.45 12.11
CA ALA A 110 -9.13 5.45 11.05
C ALA A 110 -10.54 5.34 10.46
N MET A 111 -11.02 4.12 10.18
CA MET A 111 -12.39 3.91 9.69
C MET A 111 -13.45 4.36 10.70
N ARG A 112 -13.28 4.11 12.01
CA ARG A 112 -14.21 4.55 13.05
C ARG A 112 -14.26 6.07 13.14
N ASP A 113 -13.12 6.74 13.12
CA ASP A 113 -13.07 8.20 13.09
C ASP A 113 -13.76 8.75 11.85
N TRP A 114 -13.46 8.17 10.68
CA TRP A 114 -14.03 8.63 9.41
C TRP A 114 -15.56 8.60 9.42
N VAL A 115 -16.17 7.47 9.79
CA VAL A 115 -17.63 7.35 9.80
C VAL A 115 -18.29 8.23 10.85
N THR A 116 -17.57 8.55 11.92
CA THR A 116 -18.05 9.44 12.98
C THR A 116 -18.01 10.91 12.55
N ASN A 117 -17.01 11.30 11.76
CA ASN A 117 -16.73 12.69 11.39
C ASN A 117 -16.84 12.94 9.89
N ILE A 118 -17.70 12.21 9.20
CA ILE A 118 -17.77 12.18 7.74
C ILE A 118 -18.06 13.56 7.11
N ASP A 119 -18.72 14.46 7.82
CA ASP A 119 -19.11 15.76 7.28
C ASP A 119 -17.91 16.65 6.94
N ASN A 120 -16.88 16.67 7.76
CA ASN A 120 -15.70 17.51 7.58
C ASN A 120 -14.42 16.72 7.27
N THR A 121 -14.45 15.40 7.37
CA THR A 121 -13.27 14.54 7.31
C THR A 121 -13.26 13.68 6.05
N TYR A 122 -12.08 13.58 5.43
CA TYR A 122 -11.80 12.65 4.34
C TYR A 122 -10.76 11.62 4.81
N TYR A 123 -11.04 10.34 4.57
CA TYR A 123 -10.09 9.28 4.86
C TYR A 123 -9.18 9.04 3.64
N ILE A 124 -7.90 9.37 3.76
CA ILE A 124 -6.87 9.06 2.75
C ILE A 124 -6.35 7.65 3.02
N ILE A 125 -6.84 6.66 2.30
CA ILE A 125 -6.39 5.28 2.45
C ILE A 125 -5.03 5.06 1.79
N GLY A 126 -4.15 4.32 2.47
CA GLY A 126 -2.75 4.15 2.08
C GLY A 126 -2.45 2.96 1.17
N THR A 127 -3.42 2.08 0.96
CA THR A 127 -3.27 0.87 0.13
C THR A 127 -4.50 0.62 -0.73
N VAL A 128 -4.42 -0.37 -1.63
CA VAL A 128 -5.53 -0.76 -2.52
C VAL A 128 -6.52 -1.69 -1.81
N ALA A 129 -6.93 -1.32 -0.60
CA ALA A 129 -7.90 -2.05 0.22
C ALA A 129 -9.09 -1.14 0.55
N GLY A 130 -10.07 -1.70 1.24
CA GLY A 130 -11.26 -0.96 1.65
C GLY A 130 -12.44 -1.13 0.70
N PRO A 131 -13.61 -0.55 1.05
CA PRO A 131 -14.79 -0.64 0.22
C PRO A 131 -14.61 0.14 -1.09
N HIS A 132 -15.38 -0.25 -2.12
CA HIS A 132 -15.44 0.54 -3.34
C HIS A 132 -15.84 2.01 -3.01
N PRO A 133 -15.18 3.04 -3.61
CA PRO A 133 -14.26 2.99 -4.74
C PRO A 133 -12.77 3.00 -4.37
N TYR A 134 -12.38 2.81 -3.11
CA TYR A 134 -11.00 2.97 -2.67
C TYR A 134 -9.98 2.15 -3.46
N PRO A 135 -10.14 0.83 -3.70
CA PRO A 135 -9.16 0.08 -4.47
C PRO A 135 -8.92 0.66 -5.86
N MET A 136 -10.00 0.96 -6.58
CA MET A 136 -9.94 1.57 -7.92
C MET A 136 -9.25 2.94 -7.89
N MET A 137 -9.61 3.78 -6.94
CA MET A 137 -9.07 5.14 -6.80
C MET A 137 -7.56 5.12 -6.51
N VAL A 138 -7.12 4.27 -5.58
CA VAL A 138 -5.70 4.13 -5.24
C VAL A 138 -4.92 3.57 -6.43
N ARG A 139 -5.45 2.53 -7.13
CA ARG A 139 -4.89 2.02 -8.38
C ARG A 139 -4.69 3.14 -9.40
N ASP A 140 -5.72 3.93 -9.66
CA ASP A 140 -5.69 4.95 -10.69
C ASP A 140 -4.65 6.04 -10.39
N PHE A 141 -4.55 6.49 -9.14
CA PHE A 141 -3.52 7.45 -8.72
C PHE A 141 -2.11 6.86 -8.73
N GLN A 142 -1.96 5.57 -8.44
CA GLN A 142 -0.66 4.89 -8.51
C GLN A 142 -0.27 4.46 -9.94
N SER A 143 -1.20 4.42 -10.88
CA SER A 143 -0.94 3.95 -12.24
C SER A 143 0.06 4.82 -13.02
N VAL A 144 0.37 6.02 -12.54
CA VAL A 144 1.47 6.86 -13.05
C VAL A 144 2.80 6.09 -13.06
N ILE A 145 3.03 5.20 -12.09
CA ILE A 145 4.22 4.36 -12.00
C ILE A 145 4.39 3.52 -13.27
N GLY A 146 3.37 2.78 -13.66
CA GLY A 146 3.41 1.89 -14.81
C GLY A 146 3.34 2.64 -16.15
N LYS A 147 2.59 3.76 -16.21
CA LYS A 147 2.56 4.61 -17.42
C LYS A 147 3.94 5.15 -17.72
N GLU A 148 4.58 5.80 -16.74
CA GLU A 148 5.95 6.29 -16.90
C GLU A 148 6.96 5.18 -17.14
N ALA A 149 6.83 4.04 -16.45
CA ALA A 149 7.74 2.90 -16.66
C ALA A 149 7.68 2.39 -18.12
N LYS A 150 6.48 2.32 -18.69
CA LYS A 150 6.26 1.88 -20.07
C LYS A 150 6.88 2.86 -21.07
N GLU A 151 6.66 4.15 -20.90
CA GLU A 151 7.24 5.20 -21.73
C GLU A 151 8.76 5.23 -21.62
N GLN A 152 9.31 5.32 -20.42
CA GLN A 152 10.73 5.40 -20.13
C GLN A 152 11.50 4.15 -20.60
N PHE A 153 10.90 2.97 -20.44
CA PHE A 153 11.51 1.74 -20.92
C PHE A 153 11.57 1.71 -22.47
N ASN A 154 10.47 2.10 -23.12
CA ASN A 154 10.44 2.19 -24.58
C ASN A 154 11.47 3.20 -25.12
N GLU A 155 11.63 4.35 -24.47
CA GLU A 155 12.65 5.35 -24.85
C GLU A 155 14.08 4.82 -24.69
N GLN A 156 14.36 4.05 -23.64
CA GLN A 156 15.71 3.58 -23.35
C GLN A 156 16.12 2.32 -24.13
N VAL A 157 15.16 1.44 -24.40
CA VAL A 157 15.41 0.07 -24.90
C VAL A 157 14.76 -0.17 -26.25
N GLY A 158 13.62 0.47 -26.54
CA GLY A 158 12.82 0.24 -27.72
C GLY A 158 11.89 -0.98 -27.56
N GLY A 159 10.65 -0.76 -27.13
CA GLY A 159 9.63 -1.79 -26.94
C GLY A 159 9.20 -1.97 -25.49
N LEU A 160 8.64 -3.14 -25.19
CA LEU A 160 8.16 -3.50 -23.85
C LEU A 160 9.18 -4.41 -23.12
N PRO A 161 9.19 -4.43 -21.78
CA PRO A 161 10.00 -5.38 -21.02
C PRO A 161 9.47 -6.81 -21.16
N ASP A 162 10.32 -7.81 -21.01
CA ASP A 162 9.90 -9.22 -20.93
C ASP A 162 9.10 -9.51 -19.66
N ALA A 163 9.45 -8.82 -18.56
CA ALA A 163 8.78 -8.97 -17.26
C ALA A 163 8.81 -7.68 -16.46
N ILE A 164 7.76 -7.46 -15.66
CA ILE A 164 7.70 -6.46 -14.59
C ILE A 164 7.53 -7.14 -13.25
N ILE A 165 8.27 -6.66 -12.24
CA ILE A 165 8.34 -7.31 -10.92
C ILE A 165 8.13 -6.25 -9.85
N ALA A 166 7.26 -6.51 -8.88
CA ALA A 166 7.07 -5.65 -7.72
C ALA A 166 6.80 -6.46 -6.46
N CYS A 167 7.22 -5.93 -5.31
CA CYS A 167 6.83 -6.50 -4.02
C CYS A 167 5.35 -6.20 -3.73
N VAL A 168 4.69 -7.14 -3.06
CA VAL A 168 3.27 -7.09 -2.72
C VAL A 168 3.10 -7.23 -1.21
N GLY A 169 2.67 -6.13 -0.56
CA GLY A 169 2.05 -6.12 0.76
C GLY A 169 0.55 -5.92 0.57
N GLY A 170 -0.02 -4.77 0.92
CA GLY A 170 -1.37 -4.42 0.46
C GLY A 170 -1.48 -4.25 -1.06
N GLY A 171 -0.38 -3.95 -1.75
CA GLY A 171 -0.24 -4.04 -3.19
C GLY A 171 -0.37 -2.73 -3.97
N SER A 172 -0.35 -1.55 -3.32
CA SER A 172 -0.56 -0.28 -4.02
C SER A 172 0.54 0.08 -5.02
N ASN A 173 1.82 -0.19 -4.70
CA ASN A 173 2.93 0.00 -5.62
C ASN A 173 2.85 -0.98 -6.79
N ALA A 174 2.53 -2.23 -6.50
CA ALA A 174 2.48 -3.31 -7.49
C ALA A 174 1.35 -3.07 -8.50
N ILE A 175 0.13 -2.78 -8.05
CA ILE A 175 -0.97 -2.49 -8.98
C ILE A 175 -0.71 -1.21 -9.78
N GLY A 176 -0.06 -0.22 -9.20
CA GLY A 176 0.34 0.99 -9.90
C GLY A 176 1.31 0.71 -11.05
N LEU A 177 2.24 -0.23 -10.86
CA LEU A 177 3.12 -0.70 -11.93
C LEU A 177 2.37 -1.62 -12.91
N PHE A 178 1.58 -2.59 -12.42
CA PHE A 178 0.99 -3.66 -13.21
C PHE A 178 -0.17 -3.20 -14.09
N TYR A 179 -1.02 -2.33 -13.56
CA TYR A 179 -2.28 -1.96 -14.23
C TYR A 179 -2.11 -1.48 -15.68
N PRO A 180 -1.16 -0.58 -16.01
CA PRO A 180 -0.94 -0.18 -17.40
C PRO A 180 -0.39 -1.27 -18.32
N PHE A 181 0.07 -2.42 -17.78
CA PHE A 181 0.59 -3.55 -18.53
C PHE A 181 -0.35 -4.75 -18.60
N ILE A 182 -1.54 -4.68 -18.00
CA ILE A 182 -2.46 -5.83 -17.95
C ILE A 182 -2.79 -6.34 -19.35
N GLU A 183 -3.04 -5.43 -20.30
CA GLU A 183 -3.38 -5.78 -21.68
C GLU A 183 -2.17 -6.20 -22.53
N ASP A 184 -0.95 -5.94 -22.08
CA ASP A 184 0.27 -6.34 -22.76
C ASP A 184 0.62 -7.80 -22.44
N THR A 185 -0.06 -8.76 -23.05
CA THR A 185 0.04 -10.19 -22.75
C THR A 185 1.44 -10.81 -22.97
N SER A 186 2.29 -10.14 -23.73
CA SER A 186 3.70 -10.51 -23.89
C SER A 186 4.57 -10.21 -22.67
N VAL A 187 4.12 -9.30 -21.78
CA VAL A 187 4.84 -8.90 -20.58
C VAL A 187 4.42 -9.81 -19.41
N LYS A 188 5.38 -10.50 -18.80
CA LYS A 188 5.12 -11.26 -17.56
C LYS A 188 4.95 -10.30 -16.40
N ILE A 189 3.90 -10.51 -15.60
CA ILE A 189 3.66 -9.76 -14.37
C ILE A 189 3.99 -10.68 -13.19
N ILE A 190 4.86 -10.22 -12.29
CA ILE A 190 5.34 -11.01 -11.16
C ILE A 190 5.20 -10.21 -9.87
N GLY A 191 4.27 -10.62 -9.00
CA GLY A 191 4.14 -10.13 -7.64
C GLY A 191 5.04 -10.96 -6.69
N VAL A 192 5.74 -10.31 -5.79
CA VAL A 192 6.61 -10.97 -4.81
C VAL A 192 6.12 -10.63 -3.40
N GLU A 193 5.58 -11.61 -2.72
CA GLU A 193 5.12 -11.49 -1.34
C GLU A 193 6.24 -11.79 -0.33
N ALA A 194 6.02 -11.40 0.93
CA ALA A 194 6.98 -11.64 1.99
C ALA A 194 6.87 -13.08 2.52
N GLY A 195 7.81 -13.92 2.12
CA GLY A 195 7.94 -15.31 2.61
C GLY A 195 8.36 -15.42 4.09
N GLY A 196 8.68 -14.30 4.75
CA GLY A 196 9.00 -14.25 6.17
C GLY A 196 10.10 -15.23 6.60
N ARG A 197 9.80 -16.03 7.60
CA ARG A 197 10.66 -17.12 8.10
C ARG A 197 10.51 -18.41 7.28
N GLY A 198 9.51 -18.48 6.43
CA GLY A 198 9.18 -19.62 5.58
C GLY A 198 7.68 -19.90 5.55
N ILE A 199 7.13 -20.10 4.35
CA ILE A 199 5.69 -20.38 4.16
C ILE A 199 5.32 -21.73 4.83
N ASP A 200 6.21 -22.70 4.78
CA ASP A 200 5.99 -24.05 5.34
C ASP A 200 5.99 -24.08 6.89
N LEU A 201 6.37 -22.98 7.54
CA LEU A 201 6.43 -22.88 9.01
C LEU A 201 5.10 -22.46 9.66
N GLY A 202 4.08 -22.21 8.86
CA GLY A 202 2.76 -21.82 9.32
C GLY A 202 2.38 -20.37 9.01
N PRO A 203 1.10 -20.03 9.15
CA PRO A 203 0.56 -18.76 8.67
C PRO A 203 1.07 -17.53 9.44
N ASP A 204 1.57 -17.69 10.65
CA ASP A 204 2.19 -16.63 11.47
C ASP A 204 3.68 -16.39 11.12
N ALA A 205 4.24 -17.18 10.20
CA ALA A 205 5.64 -17.12 9.82
C ALA A 205 5.91 -16.23 8.58
N HIS A 206 4.90 -15.84 7.85
CA HIS A 206 4.99 -15.10 6.59
C HIS A 206 3.86 -14.08 6.43
N ALA A 207 3.91 -13.26 5.36
CA ALA A 207 2.85 -12.34 4.95
C ALA A 207 2.61 -12.50 3.43
N ALA A 208 2.16 -13.68 3.03
CA ALA A 208 1.96 -14.07 1.64
C ALA A 208 0.52 -14.56 1.40
N PRO A 209 -0.50 -13.68 1.53
CA PRO A 209 -1.91 -14.08 1.40
C PRO A 209 -2.27 -14.62 0.01
N LEU A 210 -1.69 -14.12 -1.06
CA LEU A 210 -1.95 -14.67 -2.40
C LEU A 210 -1.38 -16.09 -2.55
N THR A 211 -0.23 -16.36 -1.95
CA THR A 211 0.43 -17.68 -2.07
C THR A 211 -0.19 -18.73 -1.15
N ALA A 212 -0.52 -18.39 0.09
CA ALA A 212 -0.88 -19.34 1.14
C ALA A 212 -2.08 -18.94 2.01
N GLY A 213 -2.79 -17.86 1.65
CA GLY A 213 -4.01 -17.44 2.35
C GLY A 213 -5.28 -18.09 1.79
N SER A 214 -6.40 -17.80 2.42
CA SER A 214 -7.76 -18.21 2.05
C SER A 214 -8.57 -17.04 1.52
N VAL A 215 -9.67 -17.31 0.82
CA VAL A 215 -10.60 -16.29 0.34
C VAL A 215 -11.50 -15.84 1.50
N GLY A 216 -11.56 -14.54 1.72
CA GLY A 216 -12.39 -13.96 2.76
C GLY A 216 -12.65 -12.46 2.56
N VAL A 217 -13.09 -11.78 3.62
CA VAL A 217 -13.39 -10.34 3.60
C VAL A 217 -12.58 -9.63 4.68
N LEU A 218 -11.82 -8.61 4.27
CA LEU A 218 -11.06 -7.76 5.19
C LEU A 218 -11.23 -6.29 4.79
N HIS A 219 -11.50 -5.43 5.80
CA HIS A 219 -11.64 -3.98 5.59
C HIS A 219 -12.63 -3.58 4.47
N GLY A 220 -13.70 -4.39 4.29
CA GLY A 220 -14.78 -4.09 3.33
C GLY A 220 -14.53 -4.52 1.89
N ASN A 221 -13.51 -5.33 1.62
CA ASN A 221 -13.29 -5.95 0.30
C ASN A 221 -13.07 -7.45 0.40
N GLY A 222 -13.60 -8.20 -0.59
CA GLY A 222 -13.29 -9.62 -0.79
C GLY A 222 -11.90 -9.78 -1.37
N THR A 223 -11.09 -10.69 -0.80
CA THR A 223 -9.69 -10.88 -1.20
C THR A 223 -9.14 -12.20 -0.66
N TYR A 224 -7.85 -12.46 -0.88
CA TYR A 224 -7.08 -13.44 -0.14
C TYR A 224 -6.53 -12.83 1.15
N LEU A 225 -6.59 -13.57 2.25
CA LEU A 225 -6.15 -13.11 3.56
C LEU A 225 -5.59 -14.25 4.41
N MET A 226 -4.82 -13.87 5.43
CA MET A 226 -4.27 -14.80 6.42
C MET A 226 -5.27 -14.95 7.55
N GLU A 227 -5.86 -16.13 7.69
CA GLU A 227 -6.82 -16.45 8.76
C GLU A 227 -6.60 -17.88 9.29
N ASN A 228 -7.05 -18.12 10.51
CA ASN A 228 -7.07 -19.44 11.11
C ASN A 228 -8.37 -20.20 10.76
N GLU A 229 -8.50 -21.42 11.27
CA GLU A 229 -9.68 -22.29 11.05
C GLU A 229 -11.00 -21.68 11.57
N ASP A 230 -10.92 -20.77 12.53
CA ASP A 230 -12.07 -20.04 13.08
C ASP A 230 -12.38 -18.73 12.30
N GLY A 231 -11.67 -18.46 11.21
CA GLY A 231 -11.82 -17.24 10.42
C GLY A 231 -11.24 -15.99 11.07
N GLN A 232 -10.39 -16.14 12.09
CA GLN A 232 -9.73 -15.01 12.74
C GLN A 232 -8.47 -14.61 11.98
N ILE A 233 -8.31 -13.32 11.74
CA ILE A 233 -7.14 -12.77 11.04
C ILE A 233 -5.87 -13.07 11.84
N ILE A 234 -4.91 -13.69 11.18
CA ILE A 234 -3.56 -13.92 11.69
C ILE A 234 -2.65 -12.77 11.27
N GLU A 235 -1.80 -12.32 12.19
CA GLU A 235 -0.78 -11.33 11.84
C GLU A 235 0.26 -11.93 10.90
N GLY A 236 0.49 -11.25 9.79
CA GLY A 236 1.58 -11.59 8.90
C GLY A 236 2.94 -11.26 9.51
N HIS A 237 3.96 -12.05 9.20
CA HIS A 237 5.33 -11.79 9.60
C HIS A 237 6.20 -11.35 8.44
N SER A 238 6.82 -10.18 8.58
CA SER A 238 7.84 -9.69 7.66
C SER A 238 8.84 -8.80 8.42
N ILE A 239 10.12 -8.87 8.05
CA ILE A 239 11.12 -7.90 8.53
C ILE A 239 10.90 -6.51 7.93
N SER A 240 10.14 -6.42 6.83
CA SER A 240 9.75 -5.16 6.20
C SER A 240 8.39 -4.72 6.73
N ALA A 241 8.36 -3.62 7.46
CA ALA A 241 7.13 -3.04 8.02
C ALA A 241 6.09 -2.59 6.94
N GLY A 242 6.48 -2.58 5.67
CA GLY A 242 5.57 -2.31 4.54
C GLY A 242 5.00 -3.56 3.89
N LEU A 243 5.40 -4.75 4.33
CA LEU A 243 5.02 -6.05 3.74
C LEU A 243 4.52 -7.03 4.82
N ASP A 244 3.87 -6.53 5.87
CA ASP A 244 3.31 -7.34 6.98
C ASP A 244 1.77 -7.30 7.04
N TYR A 245 1.11 -6.74 6.04
CA TYR A 245 -0.35 -6.71 5.97
C TYR A 245 -0.92 -8.10 5.71
N PRO A 246 -1.93 -8.56 6.49
CA PRO A 246 -2.45 -9.92 6.40
C PRO A 246 -3.42 -10.16 5.24
N GLY A 247 -3.63 -9.21 4.39
CA GLY A 247 -4.47 -9.28 3.20
C GLY A 247 -3.80 -8.64 2.00
N VAL A 248 -4.52 -8.53 0.89
CA VAL A 248 -4.04 -7.90 -0.34
C VAL A 248 -5.18 -7.17 -1.04
N GLY A 249 -4.88 -6.28 -1.96
CA GLY A 249 -5.89 -5.60 -2.75
C GLY A 249 -6.72 -6.57 -3.63
N PRO A 250 -8.04 -6.32 -3.78
CA PRO A 250 -8.93 -7.23 -4.52
C PRO A 250 -8.55 -7.41 -5.98
N GLU A 251 -7.94 -6.41 -6.59
CA GLU A 251 -7.48 -6.53 -7.99
C GLU A 251 -6.29 -7.49 -8.13
N HIS A 252 -5.42 -7.59 -7.13
CA HIS A 252 -4.37 -8.62 -7.11
C HIS A 252 -4.95 -10.03 -6.97
N ALA A 253 -5.98 -10.19 -6.12
CA ALA A 253 -6.72 -11.44 -6.02
C ALA A 253 -7.31 -11.84 -7.39
N TYR A 254 -7.95 -10.90 -8.06
CA TYR A 254 -8.49 -11.12 -9.41
C TYR A 254 -7.39 -11.48 -10.43
N LEU A 255 -6.26 -10.77 -10.46
CA LEU A 255 -5.16 -11.06 -11.38
C LEU A 255 -4.57 -12.47 -11.16
N LYS A 256 -4.49 -12.93 -9.91
CA LYS A 256 -4.12 -14.30 -9.57
C LYS A 256 -5.16 -15.29 -10.13
N ASP A 257 -6.44 -15.07 -9.86
CA ASP A 257 -7.52 -16.00 -10.25
C ASP A 257 -7.61 -16.21 -11.76
N ILE A 258 -7.35 -15.16 -12.54
CA ILE A 258 -7.30 -15.25 -14.02
C ILE A 258 -5.93 -15.68 -14.56
N GLY A 259 -4.95 -15.94 -13.69
CA GLY A 259 -3.60 -16.35 -14.10
C GLY A 259 -2.79 -15.28 -14.82
N ARG A 260 -3.04 -14.00 -14.54
CA ARG A 260 -2.34 -12.87 -15.20
C ARG A 260 -1.11 -12.39 -14.40
N ALA A 261 -1.11 -12.58 -13.09
CA ALA A 261 -0.01 -12.25 -12.18
C ALA A 261 0.11 -13.28 -11.06
#